data_b692a0f002ee58f76d8ce85326f5a331
#
_entry.id   b692a0f002ee58f76d8ce85326f5a331
#
_cell.length_a   1.000
_cell.length_b   1.000
_cell.length_c   1.000
_cell.angle_alpha   90.00
_cell.angle_beta   90.00
_cell.angle_gamma   90.00
#
_symmetry.space_group_name_H-M   'P 1'
#
loop_
_entity.id
_entity.type
_entity.pdbx_description
1 polymer ?
#
loop_
_entity_poly.entity_id
_entity_poly.type
_entity_poly.pdbx_seq_one_letter_code
_entity_poly.pdbx_strand_id
1 'polypeptide(L)'
;MVNAIEMAIDERGGKAGNVNIEYESQDSATAQAGQWDEAKCAENAQTAAQDEEIVGWIGPFNSGCAVVEIPILNEAGLGMISPANTYIGLTKPGGEPDEPEKYYPTGERNYTRVIVADDEQGQAGALLMEEKGVESVYILDDKETYGKGLADQVQQSADELGIQVIGREGVDTTAANFRSVMNKIAQEDPDAIYFGGIIENNAAQLVKDKLGAGMSNDDILFIGPDGIFLDEFLSQGGEAAEGAYITFGGLPESELSSKGKQFVQEYESRYDDEVQPYTAYAYEAANVMLDAIERASKDGEVTRETVLKEIFATEDYNGLLGTWSFDEDGDTTLTELSVQQVENGEFEYQRTIDAGEM
;
A
#
# COMPACT_ATOMS: atom_id res chain seq x y z
N MET A 1 -6.46 10.38 -3.27
CA MET A 1 -6.62 10.25 -1.80
C MET A 1 -7.14 11.52 -1.14
N VAL A 2 -6.51 12.70 -1.29
CA VAL A 2 -6.97 13.96 -0.64
C VAL A 2 -8.44 14.24 -0.91
N ASN A 3 -8.88 14.23 -2.16
CA ASN A 3 -10.29 14.44 -2.53
C ASN A 3 -11.24 13.45 -1.82
N ALA A 4 -10.81 12.20 -1.62
CA ALA A 4 -11.62 11.18 -0.95
C ALA A 4 -11.77 11.44 0.56
N ILE A 5 -10.70 11.91 1.21
CA ILE A 5 -10.74 12.34 2.62
C ILE A 5 -11.66 13.56 2.77
N GLU A 6 -11.50 14.57 1.90
CA GLU A 6 -12.37 15.74 1.90
C GLU A 6 -13.83 15.37 1.64
N MET A 7 -14.09 14.41 0.74
CA MET A 7 -15.44 13.92 0.48
C MET A 7 -16.08 13.31 1.73
N ALA A 8 -15.35 12.46 2.46
CA ALA A 8 -15.84 11.87 3.70
C ALA A 8 -16.18 12.93 4.77
N ILE A 9 -15.35 13.96 4.89
CA ILE A 9 -15.59 15.07 5.81
C ILE A 9 -16.82 15.88 5.39
N ASP A 10 -16.91 16.23 4.11
CA ASP A 10 -18.01 17.04 3.57
C ASP A 10 -19.37 16.36 3.68
N GLU A 11 -19.44 15.04 3.46
CA GLU A 11 -20.68 14.25 3.60
C GLU A 11 -21.21 14.28 5.03
N ARG A 12 -20.33 14.47 6.01
CA ARG A 12 -20.70 14.68 7.42
C ARG A 12 -20.91 16.15 7.79
N GLY A 13 -20.90 17.05 6.79
CA GLY A 13 -21.08 18.49 7.00
C GLY A 13 -19.93 19.14 7.76
N GLY A 14 -18.72 18.66 7.60
CA GLY A 14 -17.51 19.13 8.26
C GLY A 14 -17.45 18.77 9.74
N LYS A 15 -18.08 17.66 10.16
CA LYS A 15 -18.20 17.29 11.57
C LYS A 15 -18.02 15.80 11.82
N ALA A 16 -17.52 15.47 13.02
CA ALA A 16 -17.61 14.17 13.63
C ALA A 16 -18.48 14.26 14.89
N GLY A 17 -19.74 13.83 14.77
CA GLY A 17 -20.76 14.08 15.80
C GLY A 17 -21.01 15.57 16.00
N ASN A 18 -20.64 16.12 17.14
CA ASN A 18 -20.74 17.55 17.49
C ASN A 18 -19.43 18.32 17.37
N VAL A 19 -18.33 17.67 16.99
CA VAL A 19 -17.00 18.26 16.80
C VAL A 19 -16.87 18.79 15.38
N ASN A 20 -16.45 20.05 15.22
CA ASN A 20 -16.06 20.57 13.90
C ASN A 20 -14.71 20.00 13.51
N ILE A 21 -14.57 19.57 12.27
CA ILE A 21 -13.32 19.02 11.73
C ILE A 21 -12.68 20.05 10.81
N GLU A 22 -11.41 20.31 11.05
CA GLU A 22 -10.51 20.97 10.11
C GLU A 22 -9.55 19.92 9.57
N TYR A 23 -9.33 19.93 8.25
CA TYR A 23 -8.44 19.01 7.57
C TYR A 23 -7.30 19.78 6.92
N GLU A 24 -6.08 19.33 7.15
CA GLU A 24 -4.88 19.86 6.52
C GLU A 24 -4.16 18.72 5.78
N SER A 25 -3.98 18.88 4.48
CA SER A 25 -3.19 17.96 3.67
C SER A 25 -1.71 18.30 3.71
N GLN A 26 -0.87 17.31 4.00
CA GLN A 26 0.59 17.45 4.02
C GLN A 26 1.18 16.66 2.85
N ASP A 27 2.00 17.30 2.05
CA ASP A 27 2.76 16.65 0.98
C ASP A 27 4.06 16.08 1.58
N SER A 28 4.31 14.78 1.39
CA SER A 28 5.55 14.11 1.78
C SER A 28 6.60 14.07 0.65
N ALA A 29 6.23 14.50 -0.56
CA ALA A 29 7.14 14.58 -1.69
C ALA A 29 7.92 15.89 -1.71
N THR A 30 9.07 15.86 -2.37
CA THR A 30 9.82 17.07 -2.70
C THR A 30 10.09 17.15 -4.20
N ALA A 31 10.13 18.36 -4.76
CA ALA A 31 10.44 18.56 -6.17
C ALA A 31 11.85 18.07 -6.53
N GLN A 32 12.75 17.94 -5.57
CA GLN A 32 14.11 17.45 -5.78
C GLN A 32 14.15 15.92 -5.87
N ALA A 33 13.41 15.22 -4.98
CA ALA A 33 13.34 13.78 -4.98
C ALA A 33 12.43 13.25 -6.11
N GLY A 34 11.40 14.01 -6.49
CA GLY A 34 10.36 13.58 -7.44
C GLY A 34 9.41 12.55 -6.86
N GLN A 35 9.57 12.23 -5.59
CA GLN A 35 8.78 11.29 -4.81
C GLN A 35 8.85 11.68 -3.32
N TRP A 36 8.39 10.81 -2.42
CA TRP A 36 8.51 11.02 -0.97
C TRP A 36 9.97 11.28 -0.54
N ASP A 37 10.14 12.04 0.52
CA ASP A 37 11.44 12.44 1.06
C ASP A 37 11.44 12.26 2.58
N GLU A 38 12.43 11.54 3.10
CA GLU A 38 12.53 11.17 4.52
C GLU A 38 12.52 12.40 5.43
N ALA A 39 13.27 13.46 5.07
CA ALA A 39 13.32 14.68 5.85
C ALA A 39 11.98 15.43 5.84
N LYS A 40 11.24 15.37 4.71
CA LYS A 40 9.92 15.97 4.59
C LYS A 40 8.88 15.22 5.43
N CYS A 41 8.91 13.87 5.44
CA CYS A 41 8.08 13.06 6.33
C CYS A 41 8.34 13.41 7.80
N ALA A 42 9.61 13.49 8.21
CA ALA A 42 9.97 13.88 9.57
C ALA A 42 9.49 15.30 9.94
N GLU A 43 9.62 16.27 9.02
CA GLU A 43 9.13 17.65 9.22
C GLU A 43 7.61 17.68 9.43
N ASN A 44 6.86 16.96 8.57
CA ASN A 44 5.40 16.89 8.66
C ASN A 44 4.95 16.28 10.00
N ALA A 45 5.54 15.13 10.39
CA ALA A 45 5.23 14.48 11.66
C ALA A 45 5.59 15.35 12.87
N GLN A 46 6.75 16.04 12.85
CA GLN A 46 7.15 16.95 13.92
C GLN A 46 6.21 18.15 14.04
N THR A 47 5.73 18.68 12.91
CA THR A 47 4.75 19.77 12.90
C THR A 47 3.44 19.32 13.52
N ALA A 48 2.93 18.16 13.13
CA ALA A 48 1.72 17.58 13.71
C ALA A 48 1.87 17.25 15.20
N ALA A 49 3.03 16.72 15.60
CA ALA A 49 3.31 16.39 17.01
C ALA A 49 3.26 17.63 17.94
N GLN A 50 3.66 18.81 17.43
CA GLN A 50 3.70 20.07 18.18
C GLN A 50 2.35 20.78 18.26
N ASP A 51 1.40 20.46 17.39
CA ASP A 51 0.07 21.07 17.38
C ASP A 51 -0.93 20.18 18.13
N GLU A 52 -1.29 20.56 19.35
CA GLU A 52 -2.22 19.81 20.20
C GLU A 52 -3.67 19.79 19.67
N GLU A 53 -4.01 20.63 18.69
CA GLU A 53 -5.33 20.61 18.04
C GLU A 53 -5.47 19.47 17.03
N ILE A 54 -4.35 18.90 16.55
CA ILE A 54 -4.34 17.72 15.70
C ILE A 54 -4.56 16.48 16.57
N VAL A 55 -5.67 15.78 16.35
CA VAL A 55 -6.09 14.62 17.14
C VAL A 55 -6.05 13.31 16.35
N GLY A 56 -5.78 13.35 15.04
CA GLY A 56 -5.69 12.18 14.18
C GLY A 56 -4.83 12.43 12.95
N TRP A 57 -4.22 11.36 12.41
CA TRP A 57 -3.35 11.40 11.24
C TRP A 57 -3.79 10.33 10.24
N ILE A 58 -4.07 10.71 8.99
CA ILE A 58 -4.40 9.78 7.92
C ILE A 58 -3.21 9.72 6.97
N GLY A 59 -2.59 8.55 6.89
CA GLY A 59 -1.38 8.33 6.11
C GLY A 59 -0.23 7.75 6.94
N PRO A 60 0.98 7.83 6.37
CA PRO A 60 1.35 8.31 5.03
C PRO A 60 1.00 7.32 3.92
N PHE A 61 1.41 7.63 2.66
CA PHE A 61 1.29 6.72 1.52
C PHE A 61 2.45 5.71 1.50
N ASN A 62 3.68 6.17 1.61
CA ASN A 62 4.87 5.32 1.49
C ASN A 62 5.29 4.71 2.82
N SER A 63 5.62 3.40 2.83
CA SER A 63 6.06 2.68 4.03
C SER A 63 7.37 3.25 4.60
N GLY A 64 8.29 3.71 3.75
CA GLY A 64 9.50 4.41 4.20
C GLY A 64 9.22 5.71 4.94
N CYS A 65 8.17 6.43 4.58
CA CYS A 65 7.69 7.59 5.31
C CYS A 65 7.10 7.18 6.67
N ALA A 66 6.30 6.10 6.70
CA ALA A 66 5.70 5.57 7.93
C ALA A 66 6.76 5.19 8.98
N VAL A 67 7.86 4.58 8.56
CA VAL A 67 9.01 4.24 9.43
C VAL A 67 9.53 5.47 10.19
N VAL A 68 9.47 6.63 9.57
CA VAL A 68 9.92 7.91 10.15
C VAL A 68 8.82 8.56 10.99
N GLU A 69 7.58 8.55 10.51
CA GLU A 69 6.47 9.26 11.14
C GLU A 69 5.95 8.55 12.40
N ILE A 70 5.84 7.21 12.36
CA ILE A 70 5.26 6.44 13.48
C ILE A 70 5.94 6.75 14.82
N PRO A 71 7.28 6.69 14.98
CA PRO A 71 7.89 6.94 16.28
C PRO A 71 7.70 8.39 16.77
N ILE A 72 7.71 9.36 15.86
CA ILE A 72 7.50 10.78 16.21
C ILE A 72 6.06 11.00 16.72
N LEU A 73 5.09 10.45 16.00
CA LEU A 73 3.67 10.59 16.35
C LEU A 73 3.29 9.68 17.54
N ASN A 74 4.02 8.58 17.75
CA ASN A 74 3.90 7.73 18.92
C ASN A 74 4.26 8.46 20.20
N GLU A 75 5.40 9.16 20.24
CA GLU A 75 5.78 9.99 21.38
C GLU A 75 4.77 11.12 21.64
N ALA A 76 4.10 11.61 20.62
CA ALA A 76 3.05 12.63 20.73
C ALA A 76 1.67 12.04 21.10
N GLY A 77 1.51 10.71 21.17
CA GLY A 77 0.25 10.03 21.43
C GLY A 77 -0.79 10.21 20.32
N LEU A 78 -0.36 10.50 19.08
CA LEU A 78 -1.24 10.76 17.96
C LEU A 78 -1.54 9.46 17.20
N GLY A 79 -2.84 9.12 17.08
CA GLY A 79 -3.31 7.94 16.35
C GLY A 79 -3.21 8.13 14.84
N MET A 80 -2.77 7.07 14.15
CA MET A 80 -2.56 7.03 12.71
C MET A 80 -3.42 5.96 12.04
N ILE A 81 -3.98 6.27 10.88
CA ILE A 81 -4.65 5.29 10.00
C ILE A 81 -4.08 5.44 8.59
N SER A 82 -3.33 4.45 8.13
CA SER A 82 -2.82 4.47 6.75
C SER A 82 -3.78 3.81 5.76
N PRO A 83 -4.03 4.45 4.62
CA PRO A 83 -4.77 3.84 3.52
C PRO A 83 -3.89 3.02 2.56
N ALA A 84 -2.57 2.99 2.73
CA ALA A 84 -1.67 2.53 1.67
C ALA A 84 -0.39 1.83 2.13
N ASN A 85 0.07 2.01 3.37
CA ASN A 85 1.32 1.35 3.81
C ASN A 85 1.11 -0.14 4.01
N THR A 86 1.97 -0.95 3.41
CA THR A 86 1.83 -2.42 3.45
C THR A 86 3.01 -3.12 4.11
N TYR A 87 4.15 -2.45 4.32
CA TYR A 87 5.33 -3.07 4.92
C TYR A 87 5.02 -3.78 6.24
N ILE A 88 5.36 -5.07 6.30
CA ILE A 88 5.04 -5.93 7.45
C ILE A 88 5.65 -5.43 8.77
N GLY A 89 6.90 -4.94 8.72
CA GLY A 89 7.65 -4.49 9.90
C GLY A 89 7.04 -3.31 10.65
N LEU A 90 6.01 -2.63 10.10
CA LEU A 90 5.33 -1.54 10.79
C LEU A 90 4.48 -2.03 11.97
N THR A 91 3.94 -3.23 11.89
CA THR A 91 2.97 -3.79 12.84
C THR A 91 3.36 -5.15 13.38
N LYS A 92 4.03 -5.99 12.57
CA LYS A 92 4.34 -7.39 12.87
C LYS A 92 5.84 -7.68 12.78
N PRO A 93 6.35 -8.74 13.44
CA PRO A 93 7.65 -9.31 13.13
C PRO A 93 7.70 -9.87 11.71
N GLY A 94 8.87 -9.88 11.08
CA GLY A 94 9.05 -10.43 9.71
C GLY A 94 9.78 -9.46 8.77
N GLY A 95 9.99 -8.23 9.22
CA GLY A 95 10.87 -7.27 8.60
C GLY A 95 12.30 -7.33 9.16
N GLU A 96 12.90 -6.18 9.41
CA GLU A 96 14.25 -6.10 10.01
C GLU A 96 14.22 -6.47 11.51
N PRO A 97 15.38 -6.84 12.09
CA PRO A 97 15.46 -7.07 13.54
C PRO A 97 14.98 -5.86 14.35
N ASP A 98 14.37 -6.12 15.49
CA ASP A 98 13.80 -5.11 16.40
C ASP A 98 12.50 -4.43 15.88
N GLU A 99 11.95 -4.88 14.77
CA GLU A 99 10.61 -4.49 14.30
C GLU A 99 9.54 -5.44 14.85
N PRO A 100 8.37 -4.88 15.12
CA PRO A 100 7.93 -3.48 14.99
C PRO A 100 8.26 -2.59 16.20
N GLU A 101 8.79 -3.14 17.29
CA GLU A 101 8.92 -2.46 18.59
C GLU A 101 9.73 -1.16 18.52
N LYS A 102 10.71 -1.08 17.64
CA LYS A 102 11.52 0.14 17.46
C LYS A 102 10.71 1.36 17.03
N TYR A 103 9.52 1.17 16.45
CA TYR A 103 8.65 2.25 16.02
C TYR A 103 7.72 2.77 17.12
N TYR A 104 7.65 2.08 18.25
CA TYR A 104 6.74 2.39 19.35
C TYR A 104 7.50 2.69 20.66
N PRO A 105 8.23 3.85 20.73
CA PRO A 105 9.08 4.17 21.89
C PRO A 105 8.31 4.28 23.21
N THR A 106 6.99 4.58 23.18
CA THR A 106 6.16 4.59 24.38
C THR A 106 5.76 3.21 24.87
N GLY A 107 5.93 2.17 24.06
CA GLY A 107 5.46 0.81 24.31
C GLY A 107 3.98 0.58 23.97
N GLU A 108 3.26 1.61 23.53
CA GLU A 108 1.86 1.53 23.10
C GLU A 108 1.77 1.71 21.59
N ARG A 109 0.85 1.01 20.94
CA ARG A 109 0.61 1.14 19.50
C ARG A 109 -0.16 2.42 19.19
N ASN A 110 0.20 3.11 18.10
CA ASN A 110 -0.51 4.29 17.60
C ASN A 110 -0.82 4.26 16.11
N TYR A 111 -0.40 3.20 15.43
CA TYR A 111 -0.53 3.06 13.97
C TYR A 111 -1.47 1.91 13.62
N THR A 112 -2.34 2.16 12.65
CA THR A 112 -3.25 1.19 12.05
C THR A 112 -3.25 1.35 10.52
N ARG A 113 -3.74 0.34 9.80
CA ARG A 113 -3.92 0.41 8.35
C ARG A 113 -5.19 -0.31 7.89
N VAL A 114 -5.85 0.24 6.88
CA VAL A 114 -7.06 -0.32 6.28
C VAL A 114 -6.77 -1.18 5.04
N ILE A 115 -5.51 -1.35 4.69
CA ILE A 115 -5.03 -2.17 3.58
C ILE A 115 -4.27 -3.39 4.09
N VAL A 116 -4.34 -4.47 3.34
CA VAL A 116 -3.68 -5.75 3.63
C VAL A 116 -2.15 -5.58 3.66
N ALA A 117 -1.47 -6.30 4.56
CA ALA A 117 -0.02 -6.21 4.73
C ALA A 117 0.76 -7.07 3.72
N ASP A 118 2.08 -6.81 3.64
CA ASP A 118 2.98 -7.43 2.65
C ASP A 118 3.21 -8.93 2.88
N ASP A 119 3.00 -9.46 4.08
CA ASP A 119 3.04 -10.91 4.33
C ASP A 119 1.99 -11.63 3.47
N GLU A 120 0.76 -11.13 3.45
CA GLU A 120 -0.31 -11.68 2.64
C GLU A 120 -0.13 -11.36 1.14
N GLN A 121 0.36 -10.16 0.81
CA GLN A 121 0.63 -9.80 -0.59
C GLN A 121 1.79 -10.61 -1.18
N GLY A 122 2.84 -10.85 -0.41
CA GLY A 122 3.95 -11.72 -0.81
C GLY A 122 3.50 -13.15 -1.09
N GLN A 123 2.63 -13.66 -0.21
CA GLN A 123 1.99 -14.97 -0.39
C GLN A 123 1.12 -15.01 -1.64
N ALA A 124 0.29 -14.00 -1.88
CA ALA A 124 -0.53 -13.92 -3.09
C ALA A 124 0.31 -13.90 -4.38
N GLY A 125 1.46 -13.20 -4.35
CA GLY A 125 2.42 -13.21 -5.46
C GLY A 125 2.99 -14.61 -5.73
N ALA A 126 3.35 -15.35 -4.69
CA ALA A 126 3.88 -16.71 -4.81
C ALA A 126 2.79 -17.71 -5.25
N LEU A 127 1.56 -17.60 -4.74
CA LEU A 127 0.41 -18.40 -5.19
C LEU A 127 0.08 -18.16 -6.68
N LEU A 128 0.17 -16.91 -7.13
CA LEU A 128 0.01 -16.60 -8.55
C LEU A 128 1.09 -17.29 -9.39
N MET A 129 2.35 -17.28 -8.95
CA MET A 129 3.44 -17.98 -9.61
C MET A 129 3.18 -19.49 -9.68
N GLU A 130 2.79 -20.13 -8.58
CA GLU A 130 2.45 -21.55 -8.53
C GLU A 130 1.33 -21.89 -9.52
N GLU A 131 0.25 -21.12 -9.54
CA GLU A 131 -0.87 -21.33 -10.47
C GLU A 131 -0.46 -21.20 -11.94
N LYS A 132 0.47 -20.28 -12.23
CA LYS A 132 1.02 -20.12 -13.59
C LYS A 132 2.07 -21.18 -13.95
N GLY A 133 2.38 -22.09 -13.02
CA GLY A 133 3.35 -23.16 -13.25
C GLY A 133 4.80 -22.69 -13.25
N VAL A 134 5.09 -21.57 -12.57
CA VAL A 134 6.45 -21.05 -12.40
C VAL A 134 7.24 -22.00 -11.51
N GLU A 135 8.35 -22.53 -12.01
CA GLU A 135 9.28 -23.37 -11.27
C GLU A 135 10.48 -22.56 -10.76
N SER A 136 10.81 -21.47 -11.45
CA SER A 136 11.95 -20.59 -11.12
C SER A 136 11.59 -19.11 -11.25
N VAL A 137 12.04 -18.28 -10.29
CA VAL A 137 11.82 -16.83 -10.27
C VAL A 137 13.12 -16.07 -10.02
N TYR A 138 13.27 -14.94 -10.69
CA TYR A 138 14.28 -13.94 -10.38
C TYR A 138 13.62 -12.76 -9.69
N ILE A 139 14.05 -12.41 -8.47
CA ILE A 139 13.45 -11.34 -7.69
C ILE A 139 14.30 -10.08 -7.76
N LEU A 140 13.67 -8.97 -8.10
CA LEU A 140 14.24 -7.62 -8.07
C LEU A 140 13.52 -6.77 -7.04
N ASP A 141 14.23 -5.84 -6.40
CA ASP A 141 13.63 -4.83 -5.53
C ASP A 141 14.24 -3.44 -5.76
N ASP A 142 13.55 -2.39 -5.33
CA ASP A 142 14.00 -1.00 -5.43
C ASP A 142 14.90 -0.54 -4.27
N LYS A 143 15.24 -1.43 -3.33
CA LYS A 143 16.02 -1.20 -2.10
C LYS A 143 15.32 -0.32 -1.06
N GLU A 144 14.12 0.13 -1.32
CA GLU A 144 13.35 0.88 -0.35
C GLU A 144 12.63 -0.04 0.64
N THR A 145 12.19 0.52 1.76
CA THR A 145 11.57 -0.23 2.85
C THR A 145 10.42 -1.11 2.36
N TYR A 146 9.51 -0.55 1.54
CA TYR A 146 8.39 -1.29 0.98
C TYR A 146 8.85 -2.36 -0.01
N GLY A 147 9.50 -1.95 -1.12
CA GLY A 147 9.78 -2.89 -2.20
C GLY A 147 10.74 -4.01 -1.82
N LYS A 148 11.77 -3.70 -0.99
CA LYS A 148 12.65 -4.73 -0.42
C LYS A 148 11.88 -5.65 0.52
N GLY A 149 11.08 -5.09 1.43
CA GLY A 149 10.30 -5.86 2.40
C GLY A 149 9.33 -6.83 1.74
N LEU A 150 8.55 -6.35 0.78
CA LEU A 150 7.63 -7.19 0.02
C LEU A 150 8.37 -8.29 -0.77
N ALA A 151 9.50 -7.95 -1.40
CA ALA A 151 10.31 -8.93 -2.09
C ALA A 151 10.91 -10.00 -1.15
N ASP A 152 11.15 -9.67 0.14
CA ASP A 152 11.53 -10.63 1.17
C ASP A 152 10.36 -11.60 1.49
N GLN A 153 9.12 -11.09 1.59
CA GLN A 153 7.92 -11.91 1.80
C GLN A 153 7.63 -12.83 0.60
N VAL A 154 7.77 -12.31 -0.63
CA VAL A 154 7.65 -13.12 -1.85
C VAL A 154 8.68 -14.24 -1.90
N GLN A 155 9.94 -13.94 -1.54
CA GLN A 155 10.98 -14.97 -1.48
C GLN A 155 10.64 -16.05 -0.47
N GLN A 156 10.21 -15.67 0.74
CA GLN A 156 9.82 -16.63 1.77
C GLN A 156 8.68 -17.54 1.26
N SER A 157 7.63 -16.96 0.72
CA SER A 157 6.47 -17.71 0.22
C SER A 157 6.81 -18.58 -0.99
N ALA A 158 7.69 -18.12 -1.88
CA ALA A 158 8.19 -18.91 -3.01
C ALA A 158 8.98 -20.14 -2.52
N ASP A 159 9.85 -19.96 -1.52
CA ASP A 159 10.61 -21.07 -0.92
C ASP A 159 9.67 -22.09 -0.26
N GLU A 160 8.61 -21.65 0.42
CA GLU A 160 7.59 -22.51 1.05
C GLU A 160 6.79 -23.33 0.03
N LEU A 161 6.49 -22.75 -1.13
CA LEU A 161 5.81 -23.43 -2.26
C LEU A 161 6.76 -24.23 -3.15
N GLY A 162 8.07 -24.20 -2.88
CA GLY A 162 9.09 -24.93 -3.63
C GLY A 162 9.44 -24.31 -4.99
N ILE A 163 9.12 -23.03 -5.20
CA ILE A 163 9.54 -22.24 -6.36
C ILE A 163 11.00 -21.83 -6.14
N GLN A 164 11.86 -22.14 -7.10
CA GLN A 164 13.28 -21.86 -6.98
C GLN A 164 13.59 -20.38 -7.20
N VAL A 165 14.03 -19.66 -6.19
CA VAL A 165 14.59 -18.30 -6.35
C VAL A 165 16.00 -18.42 -6.90
N ILE A 166 16.18 -18.23 -8.22
CA ILE A 166 17.46 -18.38 -8.90
C ILE A 166 18.35 -17.16 -8.84
N GLY A 167 17.79 -16.02 -8.44
CA GLY A 167 18.54 -14.78 -8.20
C GLY A 167 17.71 -13.75 -7.46
N ARG A 168 18.40 -12.92 -6.70
CA ARG A 168 17.85 -11.80 -5.95
C ARG A 168 18.79 -10.61 -5.97
N GLU A 169 18.35 -9.45 -6.42
CA GLU A 169 19.14 -8.21 -6.31
C GLU A 169 18.28 -6.94 -6.28
N GLY A 170 18.75 -5.95 -5.51
CA GLY A 170 18.17 -4.61 -5.52
C GLY A 170 18.73 -3.77 -6.66
N VAL A 171 17.85 -3.10 -7.41
CA VAL A 171 18.23 -2.24 -8.54
C VAL A 171 18.64 -0.83 -8.08
N ASP A 172 19.36 -0.11 -8.91
CA ASP A 172 19.63 1.32 -8.71
C ASP A 172 18.49 2.11 -9.36
N THR A 173 17.58 2.63 -8.55
CA THR A 173 16.40 3.38 -8.99
C THR A 173 16.71 4.67 -9.73
N THR A 174 17.94 5.20 -9.57
CA THR A 174 18.43 6.39 -10.29
C THR A 174 19.06 6.05 -11.65
N ALA A 175 19.21 4.76 -11.96
CA ALA A 175 19.78 4.32 -13.22
C ALA A 175 18.87 4.69 -14.40
N ALA A 176 19.48 5.18 -15.50
CA ALA A 176 18.75 5.52 -16.71
C ALA A 176 18.16 4.29 -17.45
N ASN A 177 18.64 3.08 -17.14
CA ASN A 177 18.15 1.82 -17.68
C ASN A 177 18.67 0.62 -16.87
N PHE A 178 18.03 -0.53 -17.07
CA PHE A 178 18.30 -1.80 -16.41
C PHE A 178 18.81 -2.90 -17.36
N ARG A 179 19.32 -2.53 -18.53
CA ARG A 179 19.74 -3.49 -19.58
C ARG A 179 20.76 -4.49 -19.09
N SER A 180 21.68 -4.07 -18.22
CA SER A 180 22.73 -4.98 -17.70
C SER A 180 22.12 -6.11 -16.88
N VAL A 181 21.22 -5.79 -15.95
CA VAL A 181 20.53 -6.80 -15.12
C VAL A 181 19.59 -7.65 -15.97
N MET A 182 18.83 -7.05 -16.90
CA MET A 182 17.93 -7.81 -17.76
C MET A 182 18.67 -8.77 -18.70
N ASN A 183 19.83 -8.37 -19.24
CA ASN A 183 20.66 -9.29 -20.03
C ASN A 183 21.28 -10.43 -19.19
N LYS A 184 21.56 -10.21 -17.91
CA LYS A 184 21.97 -11.27 -16.98
C LYS A 184 20.81 -12.23 -16.73
N ILE A 185 19.62 -11.73 -16.40
CA ILE A 185 18.43 -12.52 -16.15
C ILE A 185 18.05 -13.35 -17.38
N ALA A 186 18.13 -12.78 -18.58
CA ALA A 186 17.89 -13.51 -19.82
C ALA A 186 18.84 -14.71 -20.07
N GLN A 187 20.04 -14.72 -19.46
CA GLN A 187 20.98 -15.84 -19.52
C GLN A 187 20.70 -16.92 -18.47
N GLU A 188 20.05 -16.53 -17.37
CA GLU A 188 19.64 -17.44 -16.29
C GLU A 188 18.29 -18.11 -16.59
N ASP A 189 17.51 -17.54 -17.54
CA ASP A 189 16.27 -18.08 -18.11
C ASP A 189 15.22 -18.50 -17.05
N PRO A 190 14.79 -17.58 -16.15
CA PRO A 190 13.73 -17.86 -15.18
C PRO A 190 12.37 -17.98 -15.88
N ASP A 191 11.40 -18.62 -15.22
CA ASP A 191 10.01 -18.61 -15.68
C ASP A 191 9.31 -17.28 -15.38
N ALA A 192 9.77 -16.56 -14.33
CA ALA A 192 9.20 -15.29 -13.94
C ALA A 192 10.26 -14.31 -13.40
N ILE A 193 9.96 -13.02 -13.52
CA ILE A 193 10.62 -11.94 -12.80
C ILE A 193 9.59 -11.31 -11.87
N TYR A 194 9.88 -11.28 -10.57
CA TYR A 194 9.12 -10.48 -9.61
C TYR A 194 9.87 -9.17 -9.33
N PHE A 195 9.15 -8.06 -9.32
CA PHE A 195 9.69 -6.76 -8.93
C PHE A 195 8.95 -6.22 -7.70
N GLY A 196 9.65 -6.00 -6.60
CA GLY A 196 9.16 -5.27 -5.42
C GLY A 196 9.57 -3.80 -5.50
N GLY A 197 8.60 -2.91 -5.62
CA GLY A 197 8.87 -1.48 -5.72
C GLY A 197 7.71 -0.65 -6.24
N ILE A 198 7.96 0.65 -6.42
CA ILE A 198 6.97 1.63 -6.85
C ILE A 198 7.27 2.16 -8.26
N ILE A 199 6.26 2.79 -8.86
CA ILE A 199 6.38 3.30 -10.24
C ILE A 199 7.46 4.40 -10.36
N GLU A 200 7.60 5.27 -9.37
CA GLU A 200 8.60 6.34 -9.33
C GLU A 200 10.04 5.81 -9.36
N ASN A 201 10.23 4.56 -8.96
CA ASN A 201 11.52 3.86 -8.99
C ASN A 201 11.79 3.15 -10.34
N ASN A 202 11.28 3.72 -11.43
CA ASN A 202 11.51 3.29 -12.81
C ASN A 202 10.98 1.89 -13.16
N ALA A 203 9.91 1.42 -12.53
CA ALA A 203 9.29 0.11 -12.84
C ALA A 203 8.93 -0.05 -14.33
N ALA A 204 8.42 1.02 -14.96
CA ALA A 204 8.13 1.00 -16.40
C ALA A 204 9.39 0.82 -17.28
N GLN A 205 10.55 1.31 -16.84
CA GLN A 205 11.81 1.10 -17.54
C GLN A 205 12.31 -0.35 -17.39
N LEU A 206 12.02 -1.00 -16.26
CA LEU A 206 12.35 -2.42 -16.07
C LEU A 206 11.66 -3.29 -17.13
N VAL A 207 10.35 -3.14 -17.33
CA VAL A 207 9.62 -3.95 -18.32
C VAL A 207 10.07 -3.64 -19.75
N LYS A 208 10.42 -2.39 -20.06
CA LYS A 208 11.00 -2.02 -21.38
C LYS A 208 12.34 -2.69 -21.62
N ASP A 209 13.23 -2.68 -20.63
CA ASP A 209 14.54 -3.30 -20.76
C ASP A 209 14.45 -4.85 -20.73
N LYS A 210 13.43 -5.42 -20.04
CA LYS A 210 13.08 -6.84 -20.11
C LYS A 210 12.70 -7.23 -21.55
N LEU A 211 11.75 -6.50 -22.15
CA LEU A 211 11.35 -6.73 -23.53
C LEU A 211 12.53 -6.52 -24.50
N GLY A 212 13.34 -5.47 -24.26
CA GLY A 212 14.55 -5.18 -25.02
C GLY A 212 15.64 -6.26 -24.95
N ALA A 213 15.66 -7.06 -23.89
CA ALA A 213 16.52 -8.24 -23.71
C ALA A 213 15.96 -9.51 -24.39
N GLY A 214 14.79 -9.40 -25.04
CA GLY A 214 14.13 -10.52 -25.73
C GLY A 214 13.21 -11.36 -24.85
N MET A 215 12.90 -10.89 -23.64
CA MET A 215 11.99 -11.57 -22.70
C MET A 215 10.61 -10.93 -22.79
N SER A 216 9.69 -11.47 -23.60
CA SER A 216 8.28 -11.05 -23.56
C SER A 216 7.60 -11.52 -22.27
N ASN A 217 6.44 -10.95 -21.93
CA ASN A 217 5.68 -11.42 -20.76
C ASN A 217 4.94 -12.75 -21.04
N ASP A 218 4.84 -13.16 -22.30
CA ASP A 218 4.35 -14.49 -22.68
C ASP A 218 5.40 -15.60 -22.46
N ASP A 219 6.69 -15.26 -22.55
CA ASP A 219 7.79 -16.20 -22.39
C ASP A 219 8.30 -16.25 -20.95
N ILE A 220 8.53 -15.09 -20.35
CA ILE A 220 8.98 -14.91 -18.94
C ILE A 220 8.03 -13.94 -18.28
N LEU A 221 7.23 -14.40 -17.33
CA LEU A 221 6.24 -13.57 -16.67
C LEU A 221 6.89 -12.37 -15.98
N PHE A 222 6.24 -11.22 -16.00
CA PHE A 222 6.55 -10.11 -15.11
C PHE A 222 5.42 -9.96 -14.09
N ILE A 223 5.78 -9.99 -12.82
CA ILE A 223 4.84 -9.87 -11.71
C ILE A 223 5.30 -8.69 -10.84
N GLY A 224 4.40 -7.79 -10.55
CA GLY A 224 4.65 -6.66 -9.69
C GLY A 224 3.55 -6.43 -8.66
N PRO A 225 3.80 -5.55 -7.68
CA PRO A 225 2.90 -5.29 -6.58
C PRO A 225 1.98 -4.09 -6.83
N ASP A 226 1.18 -3.78 -5.82
CA ASP A 226 0.30 -2.61 -5.75
C ASP A 226 1.01 -1.28 -6.02
N GLY A 227 2.28 -1.13 -5.63
CA GLY A 227 3.09 0.07 -5.87
C GLY A 227 3.32 0.43 -7.34
N ILE A 228 2.97 -0.48 -8.27
CA ILE A 228 2.97 -0.22 -9.72
C ILE A 228 1.57 -0.34 -10.34
N PHE A 229 0.52 -0.54 -9.54
CA PHE A 229 -0.87 -0.59 -9.99
C PHE A 229 -1.42 0.82 -10.23
N LEU A 230 -0.83 1.53 -11.18
CA LEU A 230 -1.14 2.93 -11.52
C LEU A 230 -1.10 3.12 -13.04
N ASP A 231 -1.90 4.06 -13.56
CA ASP A 231 -1.97 4.38 -14.99
C ASP A 231 -0.62 4.78 -15.58
N GLU A 232 0.27 5.32 -14.74
CA GLU A 232 1.65 5.63 -15.12
C GLU A 232 2.43 4.40 -15.58
N PHE A 233 2.21 3.23 -14.98
CA PHE A 233 2.84 1.99 -15.41
C PHE A 233 2.41 1.62 -16.83
N LEU A 234 1.12 1.75 -17.14
CA LEU A 234 0.57 1.50 -18.46
C LEU A 234 1.09 2.49 -19.49
N SER A 235 0.93 3.79 -19.19
CA SER A 235 1.28 4.88 -20.12
C SER A 235 2.78 4.96 -20.40
N GLN A 236 3.62 4.72 -19.39
CA GLN A 236 5.07 4.70 -19.53
C GLN A 236 5.59 3.35 -20.05
N GLY A 237 5.02 2.23 -19.62
CA GLY A 237 5.43 0.87 -20.03
C GLY A 237 5.06 0.56 -21.50
N GLY A 238 3.87 1.00 -21.91
CA GLY A 238 3.34 0.75 -23.25
C GLY A 238 3.29 -0.73 -23.58
N GLU A 239 3.69 -1.12 -24.78
CA GLU A 239 3.71 -2.51 -25.24
C GLU A 239 4.52 -3.45 -24.29
N ALA A 240 5.51 -2.92 -23.59
CA ALA A 240 6.34 -3.73 -22.70
C ALA A 240 5.62 -4.12 -21.39
N ALA A 241 4.58 -3.40 -21.00
CA ALA A 241 3.74 -3.74 -19.86
C ALA A 241 2.70 -4.82 -20.19
N GLU A 242 2.36 -5.03 -21.47
CA GLU A 242 1.35 -5.99 -21.91
C GLU A 242 1.64 -7.40 -21.38
N GLY A 243 0.65 -8.05 -20.79
CA GLY A 243 0.77 -9.36 -20.18
C GLY A 243 1.38 -9.38 -18.76
N ALA A 244 1.80 -8.23 -18.23
CA ALA A 244 2.30 -8.18 -16.85
C ALA A 244 1.18 -8.44 -15.85
N TYR A 245 1.49 -9.12 -14.75
CA TYR A 245 0.58 -9.36 -13.63
C TYR A 245 0.89 -8.42 -12.48
N ILE A 246 -0.16 -7.93 -11.83
CA ILE A 246 -0.07 -7.06 -10.65
C ILE A 246 -0.92 -7.66 -9.54
N THR A 247 -0.36 -7.74 -8.33
CA THR A 247 -1.12 -8.04 -7.11
C THR A 247 -1.45 -6.74 -6.39
N PHE A 248 -2.67 -6.64 -5.85
CA PHE A 248 -3.11 -5.49 -5.07
C PHE A 248 -3.74 -5.96 -3.77
N GLY A 249 -3.34 -5.36 -2.66
CA GLY A 249 -3.82 -5.69 -1.32
C GLY A 249 -5.27 -5.26 -1.07
N GLY A 250 -6.19 -5.77 -1.87
CA GLY A 250 -7.61 -5.48 -1.79
C GLY A 250 -8.34 -5.77 -3.10
N LEU A 251 -9.57 -5.28 -3.21
CA LEU A 251 -10.44 -5.48 -4.36
C LEU A 251 -10.39 -4.28 -5.30
N PRO A 252 -10.42 -4.48 -6.63
CA PRO A 252 -10.60 -3.40 -7.58
C PRO A 252 -12.03 -2.86 -7.50
N GLU A 253 -12.26 -1.69 -8.07
CA GLU A 253 -13.56 -1.00 -8.03
C GLU A 253 -14.74 -1.86 -8.49
N SER A 254 -14.52 -2.70 -9.52
CA SER A 254 -15.54 -3.60 -10.06
C SER A 254 -16.04 -4.63 -9.04
N GLU A 255 -15.19 -5.00 -8.08
CA GLU A 255 -15.46 -6.03 -7.08
C GLU A 255 -15.84 -5.45 -5.70
N LEU A 256 -15.76 -4.12 -5.53
CA LEU A 256 -16.20 -3.46 -4.30
C LEU A 256 -17.67 -3.75 -3.96
N SER A 257 -18.01 -3.61 -2.70
CA SER A 257 -19.37 -3.74 -2.18
C SER A 257 -20.35 -2.79 -2.90
N SER A 258 -21.65 -2.94 -2.67
CA SER A 258 -22.64 -2.00 -3.22
C SER A 258 -22.40 -0.55 -2.76
N LYS A 259 -21.89 -0.36 -1.54
CA LYS A 259 -21.49 0.96 -1.03
C LYS A 259 -20.24 1.47 -1.77
N GLY A 260 -19.27 0.58 -2.03
CA GLY A 260 -18.07 0.94 -2.78
C GLY A 260 -18.40 1.38 -4.22
N LYS A 261 -19.27 0.64 -4.90
CA LYS A 261 -19.74 1.02 -6.25
C LYS A 261 -20.51 2.35 -6.27
N GLN A 262 -21.28 2.65 -5.23
CA GLN A 262 -21.93 3.94 -5.08
C GLN A 262 -20.91 5.06 -4.88
N PHE A 263 -19.91 4.83 -4.01
CA PHE A 263 -18.80 5.78 -3.79
C PHE A 263 -18.09 6.14 -5.09
N VAL A 264 -17.73 5.14 -5.91
CA VAL A 264 -17.08 5.37 -7.22
C VAL A 264 -17.88 6.34 -8.06
N GLN A 265 -19.20 6.09 -8.23
CA GLN A 265 -20.07 6.95 -9.03
C GLN A 265 -20.18 8.39 -8.46
N GLU A 266 -20.25 8.53 -7.14
CA GLU A 266 -20.35 9.82 -6.48
C GLU A 266 -19.02 10.60 -6.57
N TYR A 267 -17.88 9.91 -6.39
CA TYR A 267 -16.55 10.49 -6.51
C TYR A 267 -16.29 11.02 -7.93
N GLU A 268 -16.47 10.19 -8.95
CA GLU A 268 -16.30 10.56 -10.36
C GLU A 268 -17.21 11.72 -10.77
N SER A 269 -18.49 11.67 -10.34
CA SER A 269 -19.43 12.76 -10.61
C SER A 269 -19.05 14.07 -9.92
N ARG A 270 -18.38 14.00 -8.77
CA ARG A 270 -18.03 15.17 -7.96
C ARG A 270 -16.75 15.84 -8.43
N TYR A 271 -15.74 15.05 -8.77
CA TYR A 271 -14.40 15.55 -9.06
C TYR A 271 -14.06 15.55 -10.55
N ASP A 272 -14.91 14.96 -11.42
CA ASP A 272 -14.60 14.76 -12.85
C ASP A 272 -13.24 14.07 -13.05
N ASP A 273 -12.96 13.07 -12.19
CA ASP A 273 -11.71 12.35 -12.08
C ASP A 273 -12.00 10.88 -11.78
N GLU A 274 -11.20 9.96 -12.33
CA GLU A 274 -11.35 8.53 -12.13
C GLU A 274 -10.86 8.12 -10.73
N VAL A 275 -11.53 7.11 -10.14
CA VAL A 275 -11.09 6.54 -8.87
C VAL A 275 -9.80 5.76 -9.11
N GLN A 276 -8.77 6.05 -8.35
CA GLN A 276 -7.52 5.29 -8.36
C GLN A 276 -7.52 4.24 -7.25
N PRO A 277 -6.70 3.18 -7.31
CA PRO A 277 -6.78 2.03 -6.39
C PRO A 277 -6.88 2.39 -4.91
N TYR A 278 -6.13 3.40 -4.46
CA TYR A 278 -6.13 3.81 -3.04
C TYR A 278 -7.19 4.85 -2.66
N THR A 279 -8.00 5.30 -3.61
CA THR A 279 -9.00 6.34 -3.36
C THR A 279 -10.08 5.88 -2.39
N ALA A 280 -10.59 4.65 -2.57
CA ALA A 280 -11.56 4.04 -1.67
C ALA A 280 -10.99 3.80 -0.26
N TYR A 281 -9.72 3.41 -0.18
CA TYR A 281 -9.02 3.18 1.10
C TYR A 281 -8.83 4.49 1.88
N ALA A 282 -8.51 5.59 1.20
CA ALA A 282 -8.40 6.89 1.82
C ALA A 282 -9.74 7.40 2.35
N TYR A 283 -10.82 7.17 1.62
CA TYR A 283 -12.19 7.47 2.09
C TYR A 283 -12.56 6.62 3.31
N GLU A 284 -12.24 5.32 3.27
CA GLU A 284 -12.48 4.41 4.40
C GLU A 284 -11.71 4.85 5.65
N ALA A 285 -10.40 5.10 5.52
CA ALA A 285 -9.57 5.58 6.62
C ALA A 285 -10.11 6.89 7.23
N ALA A 286 -10.57 7.82 6.38
CA ALA A 286 -11.17 9.07 6.84
C ALA A 286 -12.47 8.81 7.61
N ASN A 287 -13.34 7.93 7.13
CA ASN A 287 -14.58 7.61 7.83
C ASN A 287 -14.33 6.93 9.18
N VAL A 288 -13.37 6.00 9.25
CA VAL A 288 -12.96 5.36 10.52
C VAL A 288 -12.42 6.40 11.51
N MET A 289 -11.58 7.32 11.05
CA MET A 289 -11.08 8.42 11.89
C MET A 289 -12.21 9.32 12.39
N LEU A 290 -13.14 9.70 11.53
CA LEU A 290 -14.30 10.51 11.91
C LEU A 290 -15.22 9.79 12.90
N ASP A 291 -15.41 8.47 12.74
CA ASP A 291 -16.18 7.66 13.68
C ASP A 291 -15.47 7.54 15.03
N ALA A 292 -14.14 7.40 15.05
CA ALA A 292 -13.36 7.39 16.28
C ALA A 292 -13.48 8.72 17.04
N ILE A 293 -13.36 9.86 16.35
CA ILE A 293 -13.55 11.19 16.92
C ILE A 293 -14.98 11.36 17.45
N GLU A 294 -15.99 10.90 16.70
CA GLU A 294 -17.39 10.95 17.13
C GLU A 294 -17.62 10.11 18.39
N ARG A 295 -17.06 8.89 18.48
CA ARG A 295 -17.16 8.04 19.68
C ARG A 295 -16.48 8.70 20.87
N ALA A 296 -15.25 9.20 20.72
CA ALA A 296 -14.54 9.94 21.76
C ALA A 296 -15.35 11.15 22.27
N SER A 297 -16.03 11.88 21.37
CA SER A 297 -16.84 13.04 21.75
C SER A 297 -18.10 12.70 22.56
N LYS A 298 -18.62 11.47 22.44
CA LYS A 298 -19.77 10.99 23.23
C LYS A 298 -19.37 10.59 24.64
N ASP A 299 -18.15 10.10 24.80
CA ASP A 299 -17.62 9.60 26.07
C ASP A 299 -16.97 10.72 26.92
N GLY A 300 -16.76 11.90 26.35
CA GLY A 300 -16.19 13.06 27.09
C GLY A 300 -15.43 14.04 26.25
N GLU A 301 -14.15 14.22 26.54
CA GLU A 301 -13.27 15.16 25.84
C GLU A 301 -12.57 14.47 24.67
N VAL A 302 -12.51 15.16 23.53
CA VAL A 302 -11.75 14.72 22.37
C VAL A 302 -10.28 15.11 22.57
N THR A 303 -9.46 14.11 22.81
CA THR A 303 -8.00 14.21 22.96
C THR A 303 -7.33 13.17 22.09
N ARG A 304 -6.03 13.28 21.85
CA ARG A 304 -5.24 12.27 21.13
C ARG A 304 -5.42 10.89 21.75
N GLU A 305 -5.35 10.79 23.09
CA GLU A 305 -5.51 9.53 23.82
C GLU A 305 -6.89 8.90 23.60
N THR A 306 -7.97 9.70 23.71
CA THR A 306 -9.34 9.18 23.55
C THR A 306 -9.60 8.78 22.10
N VAL A 307 -9.11 9.56 21.11
CA VAL A 307 -9.25 9.23 19.69
C VAL A 307 -8.44 7.98 19.34
N LEU A 308 -7.19 7.87 19.80
CA LEU A 308 -6.35 6.69 19.59
C LEU A 308 -7.02 5.41 20.11
N LYS A 309 -7.54 5.47 21.32
CA LYS A 309 -8.30 4.35 21.90
C LYS A 309 -9.49 3.93 21.04
N GLU A 310 -10.22 4.92 20.51
CA GLU A 310 -11.39 4.66 19.67
C GLU A 310 -11.01 4.14 18.26
N ILE A 311 -9.84 4.51 17.73
CA ILE A 311 -9.32 3.91 16.49
C ILE A 311 -9.15 2.41 16.68
N PHE A 312 -8.42 1.96 17.71
CA PHE A 312 -8.20 0.54 17.98
C PHE A 312 -9.47 -0.21 18.42
N ALA A 313 -10.51 0.48 18.88
CA ALA A 313 -11.80 -0.10 19.20
C ALA A 313 -12.73 -0.29 17.97
N THR A 314 -12.20 -0.13 16.75
CA THR A 314 -12.98 -0.35 15.52
C THR A 314 -13.15 -1.83 15.26
N GLU A 315 -14.37 -2.34 15.49
CA GLU A 315 -14.77 -3.72 15.29
C GLU A 315 -16.01 -3.81 14.39
N ASP A 316 -16.09 -4.86 13.57
CA ASP A 316 -17.22 -5.13 12.65
C ASP A 316 -17.61 -3.90 11.79
N TYR A 317 -16.60 -3.13 11.38
CA TYR A 317 -16.82 -1.93 10.59
C TYR A 317 -17.35 -2.29 9.21
N ASN A 318 -18.53 -1.83 8.88
CA ASN A 318 -19.19 -2.10 7.59
C ASN A 318 -19.04 -0.91 6.64
N GLY A 319 -17.91 -0.87 5.96
CA GLY A 319 -17.49 0.22 5.07
C GLY A 319 -17.58 -0.09 3.57
N LEU A 320 -16.76 0.59 2.79
CA LEU A 320 -16.65 0.37 1.34
C LEU A 320 -15.96 -0.95 1.03
N LEU A 321 -14.95 -1.27 1.83
CA LEU A 321 -14.06 -2.42 1.66
C LEU A 321 -14.69 -3.74 2.14
N GLY A 322 -15.89 -3.67 2.74
CA GLY A 322 -16.56 -4.83 3.31
C GLY A 322 -16.81 -4.67 4.81
N THR A 323 -16.87 -5.78 5.54
CA THR A 323 -16.98 -5.78 7.00
C THR A 323 -15.67 -6.30 7.59
N TRP A 324 -15.02 -5.49 8.40
CA TRP A 324 -13.69 -5.76 8.92
C TRP A 324 -13.46 -5.09 10.29
N SER A 325 -12.37 -5.45 10.94
CA SER A 325 -11.92 -4.89 12.22
C SER A 325 -10.44 -4.57 12.15
N PHE A 326 -9.92 -3.77 13.06
CA PHE A 326 -8.49 -3.81 13.35
C PHE A 326 -8.20 -4.97 14.30
N ASP A 327 -7.08 -5.66 14.06
CA ASP A 327 -6.54 -6.64 15.00
C ASP A 327 -5.74 -5.96 16.13
N GLU A 328 -5.14 -6.75 17.03
CA GLU A 328 -4.35 -6.24 18.16
C GLU A 328 -3.07 -5.50 17.74
N ASP A 329 -2.57 -5.75 16.53
CA ASP A 329 -1.39 -5.10 15.95
C ASP A 329 -1.73 -3.82 15.17
N GLY A 330 -3.02 -3.57 14.90
CA GLY A 330 -3.52 -2.43 14.15
C GLY A 330 -3.69 -2.70 12.65
N ASP A 331 -3.59 -3.96 12.23
CA ASP A 331 -3.85 -4.36 10.85
C ASP A 331 -5.34 -4.62 10.61
N THR A 332 -5.77 -4.44 9.36
CA THR A 332 -7.11 -4.85 8.94
C THR A 332 -7.26 -6.37 8.97
N THR A 333 -8.47 -6.86 9.28
CA THR A 333 -8.83 -8.28 9.14
C THR A 333 -9.28 -8.67 7.73
N LEU A 334 -9.15 -7.77 6.76
CA LEU A 334 -9.34 -8.11 5.34
C LEU A 334 -8.16 -8.95 4.87
N THR A 335 -8.44 -10.00 4.09
CA THR A 335 -7.45 -10.96 3.57
C THR A 335 -7.54 -11.14 2.05
N GLU A 336 -8.50 -10.46 1.42
CA GLU A 336 -8.73 -10.57 -0.01
C GLU A 336 -7.77 -9.65 -0.79
N LEU A 337 -7.04 -10.26 -1.72
CA LEU A 337 -6.17 -9.56 -2.66
C LEU A 337 -6.64 -9.81 -4.08
N SER A 338 -6.49 -8.83 -4.96
CA SER A 338 -6.82 -8.97 -6.36
C SER A 338 -5.58 -9.16 -7.23
N VAL A 339 -5.76 -9.96 -8.29
CA VAL A 339 -4.79 -10.12 -9.36
C VAL A 339 -5.32 -9.38 -10.58
N GLN A 340 -4.51 -8.50 -11.12
CA GLN A 340 -4.74 -7.80 -12.38
C GLN A 340 -3.77 -8.32 -13.43
N GLN A 341 -4.17 -8.29 -14.69
CA GLN A 341 -3.26 -8.47 -15.82
C GLN A 341 -3.38 -7.28 -16.76
N VAL A 342 -2.26 -6.83 -17.31
CA VAL A 342 -2.30 -5.81 -18.35
C VAL A 342 -2.73 -6.45 -19.67
N GLU A 343 -3.90 -6.07 -20.16
CA GLU A 343 -4.48 -6.53 -21.42
C GLU A 343 -4.97 -5.34 -22.25
N ASN A 344 -4.50 -5.23 -23.49
CA ASN A 344 -4.83 -4.12 -24.39
C ASN A 344 -4.51 -2.72 -23.83
N GLY A 345 -3.50 -2.63 -22.97
CA GLY A 345 -3.06 -1.40 -22.33
C GLY A 345 -3.90 -0.94 -21.15
N GLU A 346 -4.74 -1.80 -20.60
CA GLU A 346 -5.58 -1.56 -19.43
C GLU A 346 -5.32 -2.65 -18.38
N PHE A 347 -5.60 -2.37 -17.11
CA PHE A 347 -5.59 -3.37 -16.05
C PHE A 347 -6.90 -4.15 -16.04
N GLU A 348 -6.85 -5.42 -16.33
CA GLU A 348 -8.00 -6.32 -16.34
C GLU A 348 -7.99 -7.22 -15.09
N TYR A 349 -9.05 -7.13 -14.30
CA TYR A 349 -9.23 -7.99 -13.14
C TYR A 349 -9.33 -9.46 -13.55
N GLN A 350 -8.49 -10.29 -12.98
CA GLN A 350 -8.45 -11.73 -13.24
C GLN A 350 -9.18 -12.54 -12.17
N ARG A 351 -8.87 -12.29 -10.91
CA ARG A 351 -9.44 -13.00 -9.76
C ARG A 351 -9.05 -12.39 -8.42
N THR A 352 -9.71 -12.85 -7.37
CA THR A 352 -9.30 -12.64 -5.97
C THR A 352 -8.50 -13.85 -5.46
N ILE A 353 -7.52 -13.59 -4.61
CA ILE A 353 -6.83 -14.54 -3.75
C ILE A 353 -7.22 -14.20 -2.32
N ASP A 354 -7.65 -15.18 -1.54
CA ASP A 354 -7.82 -15.05 -0.09
C ASP A 354 -6.59 -15.65 0.61
N ALA A 355 -5.71 -14.77 1.12
CA ALA A 355 -4.49 -15.20 1.80
C ALA A 355 -4.76 -15.73 3.22
N GLY A 356 -5.92 -15.43 3.81
CA GLY A 356 -6.31 -15.95 5.12
C GLY A 356 -6.70 -17.43 5.15
N GLU A 357 -6.81 -18.10 4.01
CA GLU A 357 -7.18 -19.53 3.92
C GLU A 357 -5.98 -20.51 3.96
N MET A 358 -4.73 -20.04 4.16
CA MET A 358 -3.53 -20.90 4.19
C MET A 358 -2.96 -21.13 5.60
#